data_de956b063282a6115791b26dd9e3123a
#
_entry.id   de956b063282a6115791b26dd9e3123a
#
_cell.length_a   1.000
_cell.length_b   1.000
_cell.length_c   1.000
_cell.angle_alpha   90.00
_cell.angle_beta   90.00
_cell.angle_gamma   90.00
#
_symmetry.space_group_name_H-M   'P 1'
#
loop_
_entity.id
_entity.type
_entity.pdbx_description
1 polymer ?
#
loop_
_entity_poly.entity_id
_entity_poly.type
_entity_poly.pdbx_seq_one_letter_code
_entity_poly.pdbx_strand_id
1 'polypeptide(L)'
;FMNDFITRLGEHNFQNRTVGLIENGTWAPLVAKVMKEMLSKCKKINWLNTTVKIMSAVNEENRKQMESMADELCQEYIAKSDDLANKSDMTALFRIGYGLYVVTSNDGKKDNGLIVNTVTQLTDNPYRVAVNINKANYSHHVIQQTGIMNVNCLSIEAPFSVFEQFGFQSGRSTDKFAGQKVNHSDNGLVFLDKYINAFMSLKVENYVDLGTHGMFICSVTEARVMNDQETMTYTYYQKHVKPQPQTEGKKGWVCKVCGYIYEGDELPEDIICPLCKHGAVDFEPIEG
;
A
#
# COMPACT_ATOMS: atom_id res chain seq x y z
N PHE A 1 30.02 -17.09 6.51
CA PHE A 1 29.02 -16.00 6.45
C PHE A 1 27.64 -16.48 6.90
N MET A 2 27.04 -17.48 6.23
CA MET A 2 25.71 -18.00 6.60
C MET A 2 25.70 -18.66 7.98
N ASN A 3 26.73 -19.41 8.33
CA ASN A 3 26.88 -20.04 9.64
C ASN A 3 26.87 -18.99 10.77
N ASP A 4 27.65 -17.91 10.63
CA ASP A 4 27.69 -16.80 11.59
C ASP A 4 26.32 -16.11 11.70
N PHE A 5 25.64 -15.87 10.58
CA PHE A 5 24.29 -15.30 10.57
C PHE A 5 23.29 -16.17 11.34
N ILE A 6 23.25 -17.47 11.09
CA ILE A 6 22.31 -18.39 11.77
C ILE A 6 22.65 -18.51 13.26
N THR A 7 23.93 -18.51 13.64
CA THR A 7 24.34 -18.50 15.05
C THR A 7 23.79 -17.27 15.75
N ARG A 8 23.96 -16.09 15.15
CA ARG A 8 23.41 -14.84 15.70
C ARG A 8 21.90 -14.84 15.81
N LEU A 9 21.17 -15.41 14.84
CA LEU A 9 19.71 -15.59 14.96
C LEU A 9 19.35 -16.36 16.24
N GLY A 10 20.07 -17.44 16.52
CA GLY A 10 19.87 -18.22 17.73
C GLY A 10 20.16 -17.45 19.03
N GLU A 11 21.20 -16.61 19.02
CA GLU A 11 21.58 -15.75 20.15
C GLU A 11 20.57 -14.62 20.41
N HIS A 12 19.90 -14.12 19.35
CA HIS A 12 18.91 -13.03 19.40
C HIS A 12 17.45 -13.50 19.50
N ASN A 13 17.22 -14.69 20.09
CA ASN A 13 15.88 -15.22 20.39
C ASN A 13 14.98 -15.35 19.16
N PHE A 14 15.52 -15.88 18.06
CA PHE A 14 14.77 -16.19 16.85
C PHE A 14 13.73 -17.28 17.14
N GLN A 15 12.44 -16.90 17.12
CA GLN A 15 11.34 -17.79 17.46
C GLN A 15 10.03 -17.35 16.80
N ASN A 16 9.01 -18.23 16.78
CA ASN A 16 7.71 -18.01 16.17
C ASN A 16 7.83 -17.53 14.71
N ARG A 17 8.58 -18.28 13.90
CA ARG A 17 8.82 -17.96 12.49
C ARG A 17 8.54 -19.15 11.60
N THR A 18 8.01 -18.88 10.41
CA THR A 18 7.99 -19.83 9.29
C THR A 18 9.29 -19.68 8.52
N VAL A 19 9.96 -20.79 8.23
CA VAL A 19 11.28 -20.81 7.60
C VAL A 19 11.25 -21.77 6.40
N GLY A 20 11.54 -21.23 5.22
CA GLY A 20 11.84 -21.98 4.01
C GLY A 20 13.35 -22.01 3.76
N LEU A 21 13.84 -23.09 3.15
CA LEU A 21 15.26 -23.27 2.87
C LEU A 21 15.52 -23.38 1.37
N ILE A 22 16.48 -22.57 0.92
CA ILE A 22 17.04 -22.64 -0.43
C ILE A 22 18.52 -22.95 -0.30
N GLU A 23 18.95 -24.05 -0.88
CA GLU A 23 20.36 -24.45 -0.89
C GLU A 23 20.92 -24.49 -2.31
N ASN A 24 22.16 -24.05 -2.46
CA ASN A 24 22.88 -24.07 -3.71
C ASN A 24 24.21 -24.81 -3.54
N GLY A 25 24.51 -25.73 -4.46
CA GLY A 25 25.76 -26.49 -4.45
C GLY A 25 25.92 -27.32 -5.71
N THR A 26 27.17 -27.59 -6.12
CA THR A 26 27.49 -28.37 -7.33
C THR A 26 27.38 -29.88 -7.13
N TRP A 27 27.55 -30.36 -5.89
CA TRP A 27 27.48 -31.76 -5.51
C TRP A 27 26.46 -31.91 -4.39
N ALA A 28 26.17 -32.98 -3.81
CA ALA A 28 25.17 -33.22 -2.78
C ALA A 28 25.04 -32.09 -1.71
N PRO A 29 24.22 -31.06 -1.90
CA PRO A 29 24.10 -29.99 -0.92
C PRO A 29 23.50 -30.50 0.38
N LEU A 30 24.17 -30.21 1.49
CA LEU A 30 23.75 -30.61 2.84
C LEU A 30 23.41 -29.38 3.70
N VAL A 31 23.40 -28.20 3.09
CA VAL A 31 23.28 -26.92 3.79
C VAL A 31 21.93 -26.81 4.51
N ALA A 32 20.85 -27.25 3.89
CA ALA A 32 19.52 -27.25 4.50
C ALA A 32 19.47 -28.08 5.79
N LYS A 33 20.13 -29.27 5.81
CA LYS A 33 20.22 -30.10 7.00
C LYS A 33 20.97 -29.39 8.12
N VAL A 34 22.14 -28.82 7.80
CA VAL A 34 22.96 -28.09 8.76
C VAL A 34 22.21 -26.89 9.33
N MET A 35 21.51 -26.11 8.49
CA MET A 35 20.70 -24.98 8.92
C MET A 35 19.59 -25.41 9.89
N LYS A 36 18.89 -26.52 9.60
CA LYS A 36 17.87 -27.08 10.50
C LYS A 36 18.47 -27.48 11.85
N GLU A 37 19.63 -28.13 11.85
CA GLU A 37 20.33 -28.51 13.08
C GLU A 37 20.74 -27.28 13.90
N MET A 38 21.28 -26.25 13.28
CA MET A 38 21.67 -25.01 13.95
C MET A 38 20.48 -24.25 14.57
N LEU A 39 19.33 -24.24 13.87
CA LEU A 39 18.10 -23.60 14.36
C LEU A 39 17.27 -24.52 15.27
N SER A 40 17.69 -25.75 15.54
CA SER A 40 16.95 -26.70 16.40
C SER A 40 16.75 -26.21 17.84
N LYS A 41 17.61 -25.30 18.30
CA LYS A 41 17.52 -24.65 19.62
C LYS A 41 16.48 -23.51 19.64
N CYS A 42 16.04 -23.02 18.49
CA CYS A 42 15.06 -21.98 18.37
C CYS A 42 13.65 -22.50 18.60
N LYS A 43 12.82 -21.74 19.33
CA LYS A 43 11.48 -22.21 19.71
C LYS A 43 10.44 -21.86 18.63
N LYS A 44 9.50 -22.79 18.41
CA LYS A 44 8.35 -22.57 17.52
C LYS A 44 8.75 -22.13 16.11
N ILE A 45 9.71 -22.84 15.52
CA ILE A 45 10.02 -22.70 14.09
C ILE A 45 9.10 -23.64 13.32
N ASN A 46 8.29 -23.04 12.44
CA ASN A 46 7.49 -23.76 11.46
C ASN A 46 8.30 -23.89 10.16
N TRP A 47 8.63 -25.13 9.80
CA TRP A 47 9.41 -25.43 8.61
C TRP A 47 8.48 -25.65 7.42
N LEU A 48 8.74 -24.98 6.30
CA LEU A 48 8.10 -25.36 5.05
C LEU A 48 8.55 -26.77 4.62
N ASN A 49 7.63 -27.51 4.02
CA ASN A 49 7.92 -28.87 3.53
C ASN A 49 8.86 -28.80 2.33
N THR A 50 8.66 -27.82 1.46
CA THR A 50 9.48 -27.64 0.27
C THR A 50 10.85 -27.05 0.62
N THR A 51 11.90 -27.70 0.16
CA THR A 51 13.28 -27.19 0.16
C THR A 51 13.74 -27.06 -1.28
N VAL A 52 14.15 -25.86 -1.69
CA VAL A 52 14.66 -25.63 -3.06
C VAL A 52 16.12 -26.02 -3.12
N LYS A 53 16.47 -26.92 -4.06
CA LYS A 53 17.84 -27.41 -4.27
C LYS A 53 18.36 -26.99 -5.64
N ILE A 54 19.24 -26.01 -5.65
CA ILE A 54 19.86 -25.50 -6.88
C ILE A 54 21.22 -26.18 -7.08
N MET A 55 21.39 -26.87 -8.20
CA MET A 55 22.65 -27.50 -8.58
C MET A 55 23.33 -26.63 -9.63
N SER A 56 24.24 -25.75 -9.18
CA SER A 56 24.98 -24.77 -9.97
C SER A 56 24.14 -23.64 -10.55
N ALA A 57 23.09 -23.92 -11.32
CA ALA A 57 22.22 -22.92 -11.93
C ALA A 57 20.75 -23.29 -11.73
N VAL A 58 19.90 -22.25 -11.71
CA VAL A 58 18.43 -22.44 -11.63
C VAL A 58 17.96 -23.06 -12.94
N ASN A 59 17.19 -24.14 -12.80
CA ASN A 59 16.54 -24.85 -13.89
C ASN A 59 15.01 -24.88 -13.69
N GLU A 60 14.28 -25.53 -14.60
CA GLU A 60 12.81 -25.60 -14.55
C GLU A 60 12.28 -26.31 -13.30
N GLU A 61 12.96 -27.33 -12.84
CA GLU A 61 12.60 -28.03 -11.60
C GLU A 61 12.75 -27.11 -10.37
N ASN A 62 13.81 -26.30 -10.34
CA ASN A 62 13.99 -25.32 -9.27
C ASN A 62 12.91 -24.23 -9.30
N ARG A 63 12.42 -23.82 -10.48
CA ARG A 63 11.30 -22.87 -10.61
C ARG A 63 10.05 -23.45 -9.97
N LYS A 64 9.70 -24.69 -10.28
CA LYS A 64 8.57 -25.41 -9.66
C LYS A 64 8.71 -25.53 -8.14
N GLN A 65 9.91 -25.83 -7.65
CA GLN A 65 10.17 -25.89 -6.20
C GLN A 65 9.99 -24.51 -5.53
N MET A 66 10.42 -23.42 -6.19
CA MET A 66 10.22 -22.06 -5.68
C MET A 66 8.74 -21.67 -5.67
N GLU A 67 7.99 -22.00 -6.72
CA GLU A 67 6.54 -21.80 -6.80
C GLU A 67 5.83 -22.59 -5.69
N SER A 68 6.14 -23.88 -5.52
CA SER A 68 5.59 -24.70 -4.43
C SER A 68 5.92 -24.13 -3.04
N MET A 69 7.13 -23.61 -2.83
CA MET A 69 7.50 -22.96 -1.57
C MET A 69 6.73 -21.66 -1.35
N ALA A 70 6.50 -20.89 -2.41
CA ALA A 70 5.69 -19.68 -2.36
C ALA A 70 4.23 -20.01 -2.03
N ASP A 71 3.66 -21.04 -2.65
CA ASP A 71 2.31 -21.52 -2.38
C ASP A 71 2.14 -21.97 -0.92
N GLU A 72 3.11 -22.72 -0.37
CA GLU A 72 3.09 -23.11 1.05
C GLU A 72 3.09 -21.88 1.98
N LEU A 73 3.89 -20.85 1.67
CA LEU A 73 3.90 -19.60 2.42
C LEU A 73 2.58 -18.86 2.32
N CYS A 74 2.02 -18.79 1.11
CA CYS A 74 0.74 -18.11 0.85
C CYS A 74 -0.43 -18.84 1.54
N GLN A 75 -0.47 -20.17 1.53
CA GLN A 75 -1.52 -20.95 2.19
C GLN A 75 -1.60 -20.69 3.70
N GLU A 76 -0.47 -20.55 4.38
CA GLU A 76 -0.47 -20.21 5.81
C GLU A 76 -1.05 -18.80 6.07
N TYR A 77 -0.80 -17.86 5.16
CA TYR A 77 -1.37 -16.51 5.21
C TYR A 77 -2.86 -16.51 4.85
N ILE A 78 -3.25 -17.21 3.80
CA ILE A 78 -4.65 -17.34 3.34
C ILE A 78 -5.48 -18.02 4.41
N ALA A 79 -5.02 -19.14 5.00
CA ALA A 79 -5.75 -19.83 6.06
C ALA A 79 -5.99 -18.95 7.30
N LYS A 80 -5.03 -18.08 7.67
CA LYS A 80 -5.21 -17.12 8.77
C LYS A 80 -6.17 -15.99 8.40
N SER A 81 -6.14 -15.52 7.15
CA SER A 81 -7.08 -14.49 6.66
C SER A 81 -8.49 -15.04 6.52
N ASP A 82 -8.65 -16.27 6.05
CA ASP A 82 -9.94 -16.95 5.91
C ASP A 82 -10.60 -17.22 7.27
N ASP A 83 -9.81 -17.63 8.28
CA ASP A 83 -10.33 -17.85 9.63
C ASP A 83 -10.83 -16.53 10.26
N LEU A 84 -10.16 -15.40 9.99
CA LEU A 84 -10.63 -14.09 10.40
C LEU A 84 -11.85 -13.64 9.57
N ALA A 85 -11.83 -13.82 8.25
CA ALA A 85 -12.93 -13.46 7.37
C ALA A 85 -14.23 -14.26 7.70
N ASN A 86 -14.09 -15.54 8.06
CA ASN A 86 -15.22 -16.38 8.46
C ASN A 86 -15.81 -16.02 9.83
N LYS A 87 -15.04 -15.34 10.69
CA LYS A 87 -15.45 -14.92 12.04
C LYS A 87 -15.84 -13.47 12.15
N SER A 88 -15.54 -12.66 11.14
CA SER A 88 -15.59 -11.21 11.25
C SER A 88 -16.14 -10.57 9.98
N ASP A 89 -17.10 -9.68 10.16
CA ASP A 89 -17.51 -8.78 9.07
C ASP A 89 -16.48 -7.65 8.92
N MET A 90 -15.56 -7.82 7.98
CA MET A 90 -14.52 -6.84 7.72
C MET A 90 -15.04 -5.51 7.19
N THR A 91 -16.32 -5.43 6.78
CA THR A 91 -16.95 -4.14 6.42
C THR A 91 -17.05 -3.19 7.60
N ALA A 92 -16.90 -3.71 8.83
CA ALA A 92 -16.77 -2.90 10.05
C ALA A 92 -15.65 -1.83 9.93
N LEU A 93 -14.56 -2.12 9.20
CA LEU A 93 -13.48 -1.16 8.98
C LEU A 93 -13.93 0.06 8.16
N PHE A 94 -14.95 -0.07 7.32
CA PHE A 94 -15.54 1.07 6.59
C PHE A 94 -16.35 2.02 7.46
N ARG A 95 -16.59 1.66 8.72
CA ARG A 95 -17.23 2.54 9.72
C ARG A 95 -16.25 3.51 10.37
N ILE A 96 -14.94 3.29 10.20
CA ILE A 96 -13.94 4.24 10.65
C ILE A 96 -14.10 5.53 9.81
N GLY A 97 -14.29 6.66 10.50
CA GLY A 97 -14.41 7.95 9.84
C GLY A 97 -13.05 8.42 9.30
N TYR A 98 -12.98 8.70 8.01
CA TYR A 98 -11.78 9.22 7.36
C TYR A 98 -12.07 10.54 6.67
N GLY A 99 -11.15 11.50 6.79
CA GLY A 99 -11.03 12.61 5.84
C GLY A 99 -10.42 12.15 4.52
N LEU A 100 -10.38 13.03 3.53
CA LEU A 100 -9.67 12.81 2.27
C LEU A 100 -8.66 13.92 2.03
N TYR A 101 -7.48 13.52 1.60
CA TYR A 101 -6.32 14.39 1.53
C TYR A 101 -5.54 14.16 0.25
N VAL A 102 -4.94 15.23 -0.29
CA VAL A 102 -3.87 15.10 -1.27
C VAL A 102 -2.54 15.28 -0.54
N VAL A 103 -1.72 14.24 -0.54
CA VAL A 103 -0.34 14.33 -0.04
C VAL A 103 0.57 14.68 -1.20
N THR A 104 1.33 15.77 -1.08
CA THR A 104 2.29 16.19 -2.10
C THR A 104 3.74 15.97 -1.66
N SER A 105 4.60 15.72 -2.62
CA SER A 105 6.02 15.48 -2.47
C SER A 105 6.76 15.87 -3.75
N ASN A 106 8.10 15.96 -3.70
CA ASN A 106 8.94 16.25 -4.86
C ASN A 106 10.16 15.32 -4.84
N ASP A 107 10.48 14.71 -5.97
CA ASP A 107 11.59 13.77 -6.14
C ASP A 107 12.92 14.45 -6.57
N GLY A 108 12.95 15.77 -6.53
CA GLY A 108 14.06 16.60 -7.02
C GLY A 108 13.99 16.91 -8.51
N LYS A 109 13.02 16.36 -9.25
CA LYS A 109 12.82 16.58 -10.69
C LYS A 109 11.43 17.15 -10.99
N LYS A 110 10.41 16.64 -10.31
CA LYS A 110 9.01 17.05 -10.50
C LYS A 110 8.21 16.93 -9.22
N ASP A 111 7.16 17.73 -9.15
CA ASP A 111 6.16 17.64 -8.10
C ASP A 111 5.28 16.42 -8.31
N ASN A 112 4.83 15.84 -7.21
CA ASN A 112 3.98 14.67 -7.21
C ASN A 112 2.90 14.78 -6.13
N GLY A 113 1.81 14.03 -6.30
CA GLY A 113 0.74 13.98 -5.33
C GLY A 113 -0.02 12.65 -5.38
N LEU A 114 -0.64 12.27 -4.27
CA LEU A 114 -1.51 11.11 -4.18
C LEU A 114 -2.68 11.37 -3.24
N ILE A 115 -3.80 10.70 -3.46
CA ILE A 115 -4.94 10.68 -2.53
C ILE A 115 -4.63 9.69 -1.40
N VAL A 116 -4.87 10.11 -0.17
CA VAL A 116 -4.90 9.27 1.02
C VAL A 116 -6.09 9.60 1.90
N ASN A 117 -6.55 8.64 2.69
CA ASN A 117 -7.58 8.82 3.71
C ASN A 117 -7.04 8.55 5.13
N THR A 118 -5.79 8.23 5.26
CA THR A 118 -5.15 7.76 6.49
C THR A 118 -4.20 8.80 7.08
N VAL A 119 -4.73 9.98 7.35
CA VAL A 119 -4.05 11.04 8.08
C VAL A 119 -4.70 11.20 9.45
N THR A 120 -3.90 11.15 10.51
CA THR A 120 -4.39 11.21 11.89
C THR A 120 -3.48 12.06 12.75
N GLN A 121 -4.04 13.02 13.47
CA GLN A 121 -3.32 13.73 14.52
C GLN A 121 -2.97 12.77 15.66
N LEU A 122 -1.73 12.75 16.10
CA LEU A 122 -1.23 11.90 17.17
C LEU A 122 -1.11 12.63 18.49
N THR A 123 -0.56 13.84 18.47
CA THR A 123 -0.32 14.67 19.66
C THR A 123 -0.57 16.14 19.34
N ASP A 124 -0.81 16.94 20.37
CA ASP A 124 -1.05 18.37 20.30
C ASP A 124 0.13 19.21 20.81
N ASN A 125 1.01 18.59 21.62
CA ASN A 125 2.22 19.26 22.10
C ASN A 125 3.40 18.25 22.25
N PRO A 126 4.34 18.24 21.31
CA PRO A 126 4.36 18.93 20.03
C PRO A 126 3.29 18.38 19.06
N TYR A 127 2.89 19.18 18.07
CA TYR A 127 1.97 18.73 17.03
C TYR A 127 2.60 17.64 16.16
N ARG A 128 2.02 16.44 16.22
CA ARG A 128 2.41 15.30 15.39
C ARG A 128 1.24 14.72 14.63
N VAL A 129 1.53 14.29 13.42
CA VAL A 129 0.56 13.67 12.51
C VAL A 129 1.15 12.35 11.98
N ALA A 130 0.34 11.30 11.96
CA ALA A 130 0.64 10.07 11.23
C ALA A 130 0.02 10.11 9.85
N VAL A 131 0.77 9.68 8.84
CA VAL A 131 0.30 9.47 7.47
C VAL A 131 0.67 8.06 7.04
N ASN A 132 -0.34 7.22 6.72
CA ASN A 132 -0.08 5.88 6.20
C ASN A 132 -0.18 5.89 4.68
N ILE A 133 0.84 5.36 4.02
CA ILE A 133 0.92 5.33 2.56
C ILE A 133 1.25 3.90 2.11
N ASN A 134 0.50 3.40 1.13
CA ASN A 134 0.79 2.11 0.52
C ASN A 134 2.16 2.13 -0.16
N LYS A 135 3.00 1.13 0.13
CA LYS A 135 4.37 1.03 -0.40
C LYS A 135 4.43 0.87 -1.92
N ALA A 136 3.37 0.42 -2.56
CA ALA A 136 3.27 0.37 -4.03
C ALA A 136 3.18 1.76 -4.67
N ASN A 137 2.77 2.79 -3.92
CA ASN A 137 2.69 4.16 -4.41
C ASN A 137 4.08 4.79 -4.56
N TYR A 138 4.31 5.45 -5.68
CA TYR A 138 5.57 6.15 -5.95
C TYR A 138 5.92 7.19 -4.87
N SER A 139 4.93 7.95 -4.41
CA SER A 139 5.11 8.97 -3.37
C SER A 139 5.62 8.41 -2.06
N HIS A 140 5.28 7.15 -1.70
CA HIS A 140 5.84 6.50 -0.51
C HIS A 140 7.37 6.52 -0.54
N HIS A 141 7.94 6.12 -1.68
CA HIS A 141 9.39 6.04 -1.88
C HIS A 141 10.06 7.42 -1.84
N VAL A 142 9.42 8.39 -2.51
CA VAL A 142 9.90 9.77 -2.52
C VAL A 142 9.93 10.34 -1.11
N ILE A 143 8.84 10.20 -0.34
CA ILE A 143 8.74 10.71 1.03
C ILE A 143 9.72 10.02 1.97
N GLN A 144 9.94 8.71 1.79
CA GLN A 144 10.93 7.98 2.58
C GLN A 144 12.35 8.48 2.35
N GLN A 145 12.66 8.94 1.12
CA GLN A 145 13.97 9.49 0.78
C GLN A 145 14.14 10.94 1.19
N THR A 146 13.11 11.77 1.00
CA THR A 146 13.20 13.23 1.23
C THR A 146 12.91 13.63 2.68
N GLY A 147 12.12 12.82 3.39
CA GLY A 147 11.72 13.09 4.78
C GLY A 147 10.70 14.22 4.93
N ILE A 148 10.12 14.72 3.84
CA ILE A 148 9.13 15.82 3.88
C ILE A 148 7.93 15.54 2.99
N MET A 149 6.78 16.08 3.38
CA MET A 149 5.54 16.07 2.60
C MET A 149 4.63 17.23 2.99
N ASN A 150 3.69 17.57 2.12
CA ASN A 150 2.54 18.39 2.49
C ASN A 150 1.27 17.53 2.50
N VAL A 151 0.36 17.82 3.41
CA VAL A 151 -0.99 17.27 3.46
C VAL A 151 -1.98 18.37 3.16
N ASN A 152 -2.76 18.22 2.11
CA ASN A 152 -3.80 19.15 1.68
C ASN A 152 -5.15 18.55 2.03
N CYS A 153 -5.92 19.19 2.92
CA CYS A 153 -7.23 18.73 3.35
C CYS A 153 -8.27 19.10 2.27
N LEU A 154 -8.83 18.10 1.59
CA LEU A 154 -9.83 18.33 0.56
C LEU A 154 -11.12 18.87 1.17
N SER A 155 -11.69 19.91 0.55
CA SER A 155 -13.02 20.40 0.87
C SER A 155 -14.10 19.64 0.09
N ILE A 156 -15.34 19.72 0.56
CA ILE A 156 -16.49 19.09 -0.11
C ILE A 156 -16.74 19.61 -1.54
N GLU A 157 -16.10 20.71 -1.93
CA GLU A 157 -16.18 21.26 -3.29
C GLU A 157 -15.22 20.58 -4.28
N ALA A 158 -14.33 19.70 -3.79
CA ALA A 158 -13.39 19.00 -4.67
C ALA A 158 -14.13 18.09 -5.67
N PRO A 159 -14.01 18.36 -6.99
CA PRO A 159 -14.67 17.55 -8.01
C PRO A 159 -13.94 16.21 -8.20
N PHE A 160 -14.61 15.26 -8.85
CA PHE A 160 -14.05 13.95 -9.14
C PHE A 160 -12.72 13.99 -9.90
N SER A 161 -12.51 15.02 -10.75
CA SER A 161 -11.26 15.21 -11.50
C SER A 161 -10.01 15.31 -10.60
N VAL A 162 -10.13 15.80 -9.36
CA VAL A 162 -9.04 15.79 -8.38
C VAL A 162 -8.63 14.36 -8.02
N PHE A 163 -9.60 13.47 -7.92
CA PHE A 163 -9.36 12.05 -7.64
C PHE A 163 -8.78 11.33 -8.86
N GLU A 164 -9.21 11.67 -10.07
CA GLU A 164 -8.61 11.16 -11.30
C GLU A 164 -7.13 11.57 -11.41
N GLN A 165 -6.82 12.83 -11.14
CA GLN A 165 -5.47 13.37 -11.21
C GLN A 165 -4.54 12.75 -10.17
N PHE A 166 -4.94 12.68 -8.91
CA PHE A 166 -4.06 12.29 -7.81
C PHE A 166 -4.25 10.84 -7.35
N GLY A 167 -5.40 10.23 -7.65
CA GLY A 167 -5.72 8.85 -7.22
C GLY A 167 -5.48 7.79 -8.29
N PHE A 168 -5.78 8.08 -9.57
CA PHE A 168 -5.78 7.06 -10.63
C PHE A 168 -4.57 7.09 -11.57
N GLN A 169 -3.67 8.03 -11.37
CA GLN A 169 -2.45 8.15 -12.17
C GLN A 169 -1.21 7.90 -11.32
N SER A 170 -0.18 7.31 -11.92
CA SER A 170 1.10 7.13 -11.25
C SER A 170 2.04 8.30 -11.51
N GLY A 171 2.61 8.88 -10.45
CA GLY A 171 3.66 9.88 -10.56
C GLY A 171 4.96 9.38 -11.20
N ARG A 172 5.13 8.07 -11.40
CA ARG A 172 6.26 7.52 -12.17
C ARG A 172 6.19 7.90 -13.64
N SER A 173 5.00 7.78 -14.23
CA SER A 173 4.75 7.95 -15.67
C SER A 173 4.13 9.30 -16.02
N THR A 174 3.50 9.98 -15.07
CA THR A 174 2.74 11.21 -15.32
C THR A 174 3.27 12.35 -14.45
N ASP A 175 3.44 13.51 -15.05
CA ASP A 175 3.59 14.75 -14.32
C ASP A 175 2.19 15.31 -14.00
N LYS A 176 1.79 15.16 -12.72
CA LYS A 176 0.46 15.54 -12.27
C LYS A 176 0.22 17.04 -12.16
N PHE A 177 1.28 17.84 -12.23
CA PHE A 177 1.23 19.30 -12.15
C PHE A 177 1.63 19.98 -13.46
N ALA A 178 1.85 19.23 -14.54
CA ALA A 178 2.27 19.76 -15.83
C ALA A 178 1.35 20.88 -16.31
N GLY A 179 1.94 22.04 -16.64
CA GLY A 179 1.21 23.21 -17.15
C GLY A 179 0.34 23.95 -16.12
N GLN A 180 0.37 23.55 -14.86
CA GLN A 180 -0.36 24.23 -13.79
C GLN A 180 0.53 25.27 -13.10
N LYS A 181 -0.06 26.41 -12.74
CA LYS A 181 0.57 27.34 -11.81
C LYS A 181 0.39 26.78 -10.40
N VAL A 182 1.49 26.53 -9.72
CA VAL A 182 1.50 25.95 -8.38
C VAL A 182 2.04 26.93 -7.34
N ASN A 183 1.58 26.78 -6.11
CA ASN A 183 2.10 27.48 -4.95
C ASN A 183 2.96 26.54 -4.12
N HIS A 184 3.99 27.08 -3.46
CA HIS A 184 4.89 26.31 -2.62
C HIS A 184 4.80 26.81 -1.17
N SER A 185 4.87 25.87 -0.25
CA SER A 185 4.98 26.11 1.19
C SER A 185 6.44 26.34 1.60
N ASP A 186 6.67 26.64 2.86
CA ASP A 186 8.00 26.97 3.38
C ASP A 186 9.02 25.81 3.23
N ASN A 187 8.56 24.55 3.14
CA ASN A 187 9.41 23.41 2.87
C ASN A 187 9.72 23.17 1.36
N GLY A 188 9.25 24.07 0.48
CA GLY A 188 9.46 24.03 -0.96
C GLY A 188 8.54 23.07 -1.73
N LEU A 189 7.62 22.36 -1.07
CA LEU A 189 6.68 21.46 -1.72
C LEU A 189 5.40 22.20 -2.14
N VAL A 190 4.77 21.70 -3.19
CA VAL A 190 3.49 22.22 -3.68
C VAL A 190 2.40 22.02 -2.63
N PHE A 191 1.58 23.05 -2.43
CA PHE A 191 0.26 22.91 -1.87
C PHE A 191 -0.81 23.37 -2.87
N LEU A 192 -2.00 22.79 -2.78
CA LEU A 192 -3.10 23.12 -3.67
C LEU A 192 -3.72 24.48 -3.27
N ASP A 193 -4.10 25.29 -4.26
CA ASP A 193 -4.77 26.58 -4.04
C ASP A 193 -6.30 26.48 -4.16
N LYS A 194 -6.80 25.34 -4.68
CA LYS A 194 -8.23 25.08 -4.89
C LYS A 194 -8.63 23.75 -4.30
N TYR A 195 -9.91 23.65 -3.95
CA TYR A 195 -10.54 22.42 -3.48
C TYR A 195 -9.99 21.90 -2.16
N ILE A 196 -9.28 22.74 -1.40
CA ILE A 196 -8.80 22.45 -0.06
C ILE A 196 -9.30 23.52 0.92
N ASN A 197 -9.49 23.15 2.17
CA ASN A 197 -9.83 24.08 3.25
C ASN A 197 -8.65 24.34 4.19
N ALA A 198 -7.62 23.48 4.18
CA ALA A 198 -6.39 23.65 4.94
C ALA A 198 -5.24 22.88 4.29
N PHE A 199 -3.99 23.25 4.63
CA PHE A 199 -2.84 22.40 4.38
C PHE A 199 -1.87 22.41 5.56
N MET A 200 -1.02 21.39 5.62
CA MET A 200 0.04 21.21 6.60
C MET A 200 1.32 20.78 5.91
N SER A 201 2.45 21.41 6.25
CA SER A 201 3.79 20.95 5.90
C SER A 201 4.31 20.05 7.01
N LEU A 202 4.80 18.87 6.63
CA LEU A 202 5.21 17.82 7.55
C LEU A 202 6.67 17.42 7.32
N LYS A 203 7.38 17.20 8.43
CA LYS A 203 8.71 16.60 8.45
C LYS A 203 8.65 15.24 9.15
N VAL A 204 9.14 14.21 8.47
CA VAL A 204 9.18 12.84 9.01
C VAL A 204 10.16 12.76 10.18
N GLU A 205 9.70 12.32 11.33
CA GLU A 205 10.50 12.04 12.52
C GLU A 205 10.77 10.54 12.67
N ASN A 206 9.81 9.70 12.29
CA ASN A 206 9.93 8.25 12.41
C ASN A 206 9.13 7.56 11.31
N TYR A 207 9.50 6.33 11.01
CA TYR A 207 8.84 5.46 10.03
C TYR A 207 8.61 4.07 10.62
N VAL A 208 7.40 3.55 10.47
CA VAL A 208 7.03 2.20 10.89
C VAL A 208 6.58 1.40 9.67
N ASP A 209 7.23 0.28 9.42
CA ASP A 209 6.83 -0.66 8.38
C ASP A 209 5.66 -1.52 8.85
N LEU A 210 4.52 -1.41 8.15
CA LEU A 210 3.30 -2.16 8.44
C LEU A 210 3.01 -3.26 7.40
N GLY A 211 4.05 -3.72 6.69
CA GLY A 211 3.92 -4.71 5.62
C GLY A 211 3.53 -4.07 4.29
N THR A 212 2.26 -3.96 3.97
CA THR A 212 1.75 -3.34 2.73
C THR A 212 1.84 -1.82 2.73
N HIS A 213 1.85 -1.20 3.90
CA HIS A 213 1.90 0.25 4.09
C HIS A 213 3.10 0.65 4.94
N GLY A 214 3.52 1.89 4.79
CA GLY A 214 4.42 2.57 5.71
C GLY A 214 3.69 3.67 6.45
N MET A 215 3.86 3.72 7.77
CA MET A 215 3.36 4.81 8.61
C MET A 215 4.48 5.81 8.86
N PHE A 216 4.29 7.03 8.38
CA PHE A 216 5.18 8.16 8.63
C PHE A 216 4.67 8.95 9.82
N ILE A 217 5.46 9.03 10.89
CA ILE A 217 5.19 9.87 12.06
C ILE A 217 5.93 11.19 11.83
N CYS A 218 5.19 12.27 11.76
CA CYS A 218 5.71 13.55 11.32
C CYS A 218 5.43 14.65 12.34
N SER A 219 6.36 15.59 12.48
CA SER A 219 6.10 16.89 13.08
C SER A 219 5.47 17.86 12.07
N VAL A 220 4.59 18.71 12.55
CA VAL A 220 4.00 19.80 11.76
C VAL A 220 4.96 20.98 11.78
N THR A 221 5.43 21.43 10.60
CA THR A 221 6.35 22.56 10.45
C THR A 221 5.65 23.83 10.02
N GLU A 222 4.53 23.70 9.31
CA GLU A 222 3.66 24.80 8.87
C GLU A 222 2.23 24.28 8.80
N ALA A 223 1.24 25.12 9.10
CA ALA A 223 -0.17 24.80 8.92
C ALA A 223 -0.95 26.07 8.62
N ARG A 224 -1.88 26.01 7.65
CA ARG A 224 -2.75 27.14 7.27
C ARG A 224 -4.17 26.65 7.02
N VAL A 225 -5.14 27.39 7.55
CA VAL A 225 -6.54 27.30 7.15
C VAL A 225 -6.71 28.21 5.92
N MET A 226 -7.28 27.67 4.85
CA MET A 226 -7.46 28.38 3.57
C MET A 226 -8.85 29.01 3.46
N ASN A 227 -9.85 28.36 4.01
CA ASN A 227 -11.24 28.80 4.03
C ASN A 227 -12.06 27.99 5.05
N ASP A 228 -13.33 28.33 5.23
CA ASP A 228 -14.25 27.73 6.19
C ASP A 228 -15.13 26.59 5.60
N GLN A 229 -14.78 26.08 4.40
CA GLN A 229 -15.51 24.96 3.80
C GLN A 229 -15.34 23.69 4.62
N GLU A 230 -16.34 22.82 4.58
CA GLU A 230 -16.27 21.53 5.27
C GLU A 230 -15.20 20.63 4.63
N THR A 231 -14.50 19.87 5.47
CA THR A 231 -13.55 18.86 5.02
C THR A 231 -14.30 17.68 4.40
N MET A 232 -13.86 17.23 3.22
CA MET A 232 -14.42 16.07 2.59
C MET A 232 -14.09 14.81 3.37
N THR A 233 -15.13 14.08 3.76
CA THR A 233 -14.99 12.74 4.34
C THR A 233 -15.05 11.67 3.25
N TYR A 234 -14.48 10.49 3.53
CA TYR A 234 -14.58 9.35 2.61
C TYR A 234 -16.04 8.96 2.34
N THR A 235 -16.91 9.04 3.36
CA THR A 235 -18.34 8.78 3.22
C THR A 235 -19.02 9.81 2.30
N TYR A 236 -18.67 11.09 2.42
CA TYR A 236 -19.19 12.13 1.54
C TYR A 236 -18.77 11.88 0.08
N TYR A 237 -17.49 11.60 -0.14
CA TYR A 237 -16.97 11.26 -1.46
C TYR A 237 -17.73 10.10 -2.10
N GLN A 238 -17.93 9.00 -1.38
CA GLN A 238 -18.64 7.82 -1.90
C GLN A 238 -20.09 8.12 -2.29
N LYS A 239 -20.77 9.03 -1.59
CA LYS A 239 -22.18 9.35 -1.82
C LYS A 239 -22.40 10.44 -2.87
N HIS A 240 -21.50 11.42 -2.95
CA HIS A 240 -21.77 12.67 -3.65
C HIS A 240 -20.78 13.02 -4.77
N VAL A 241 -19.55 12.51 -4.71
CA VAL A 241 -18.49 12.90 -5.64
C VAL A 241 -18.11 11.76 -6.58
N LYS A 242 -18.04 10.55 -6.05
CA LYS A 242 -17.73 9.36 -6.86
C LYS A 242 -18.85 9.13 -7.87
N PRO A 243 -18.52 9.01 -9.18
CA PRO A 243 -19.51 8.68 -10.19
C PRO A 243 -20.23 7.37 -9.82
N GLN A 244 -21.55 7.42 -9.80
CA GLN A 244 -22.34 6.20 -9.64
C GLN A 244 -22.32 5.44 -10.97
N PRO A 245 -22.01 4.14 -10.96
CA PRO A 245 -22.06 3.35 -12.18
C PRO A 245 -23.48 3.37 -12.78
N GLN A 246 -23.60 3.75 -14.04
CA GLN A 246 -24.87 3.60 -14.76
C GLN A 246 -25.00 2.13 -15.18
N THR A 247 -25.53 1.31 -14.28
CA THR A 247 -25.68 -0.14 -14.48
C THR A 247 -27.04 -0.54 -15.05
N GLU A 248 -28.00 0.37 -15.12
CA GLU A 248 -29.34 0.08 -15.68
C GLU A 248 -29.25 -0.48 -17.09
N GLY A 249 -29.73 -1.70 -17.27
CA GLY A 249 -29.72 -2.41 -18.54
C GLY A 249 -28.36 -2.92 -19.03
N LYS A 250 -27.31 -2.80 -18.21
CA LYS A 250 -26.00 -3.35 -18.52
C LYS A 250 -25.78 -4.67 -17.82
N LYS A 251 -25.09 -5.59 -18.50
CA LYS A 251 -24.59 -6.84 -17.94
C LYS A 251 -23.08 -6.78 -17.88
N GLY A 252 -22.50 -7.47 -16.91
CA GLY A 252 -21.05 -7.52 -16.76
C GLY A 252 -20.60 -7.27 -15.31
N TRP A 253 -19.49 -6.57 -15.18
CA TRP A 253 -18.82 -6.36 -13.89
C TRP A 253 -18.48 -4.89 -13.68
N VAL A 254 -18.70 -4.37 -12.50
CA VAL A 254 -18.41 -2.98 -12.16
C VAL A 254 -17.23 -2.90 -11.18
N CYS A 255 -16.26 -2.05 -11.49
CA CYS A 255 -15.17 -1.76 -10.57
C CYS A 255 -15.67 -0.94 -9.38
N LYS A 256 -15.63 -1.49 -8.18
CA LYS A 256 -16.05 -0.83 -6.93
C LYS A 256 -15.28 0.45 -6.63
N VAL A 257 -14.06 0.58 -7.16
CA VAL A 257 -13.19 1.73 -6.91
C VAL A 257 -13.57 2.93 -7.75
N CYS A 258 -13.75 2.77 -9.08
CA CYS A 258 -13.95 3.90 -9.99
C CYS A 258 -15.24 3.87 -10.79
N GLY A 259 -16.05 2.80 -10.69
CA GLY A 259 -17.30 2.66 -11.44
C GLY A 259 -17.13 2.22 -12.90
N TYR A 260 -15.92 1.87 -13.35
CA TYR A 260 -15.71 1.32 -14.69
C TYR A 260 -16.50 0.02 -14.85
N ILE A 261 -17.20 -0.12 -15.99
CA ILE A 261 -17.96 -1.32 -16.32
C ILE A 261 -17.18 -2.15 -17.34
N TYR A 262 -16.95 -3.40 -17.00
CA TYR A 262 -16.45 -4.42 -17.91
C TYR A 262 -17.64 -5.21 -18.47
N GLU A 263 -17.88 -5.11 -19.77
CA GLU A 263 -18.98 -5.77 -20.47
C GLU A 263 -18.54 -7.16 -20.92
N GLY A 264 -18.64 -8.16 -20.03
CA GLY A 264 -18.31 -9.56 -20.29
C GLY A 264 -19.08 -10.48 -19.36
N ASP A 265 -19.39 -11.69 -19.81
CA ASP A 265 -20.13 -12.67 -19.00
C ASP A 265 -19.29 -13.18 -17.82
N GLU A 266 -17.99 -13.31 -18.01
CA GLU A 266 -17.03 -13.72 -16.99
C GLU A 266 -15.93 -12.66 -16.81
N LEU A 267 -15.52 -12.43 -15.57
CA LEU A 267 -14.42 -11.52 -15.25
C LEU A 267 -13.08 -12.25 -15.38
N PRO A 268 -12.16 -11.80 -16.24
CA PRO A 268 -10.82 -12.37 -16.31
C PRO A 268 -10.09 -12.24 -14.95
N GLU A 269 -9.41 -13.32 -14.51
CA GLU A 269 -8.67 -13.32 -13.24
C GLU A 269 -7.55 -12.28 -13.21
N ASP A 270 -6.96 -11.99 -14.35
CA ASP A 270 -5.87 -11.04 -14.53
C ASP A 270 -6.33 -9.63 -14.95
N ILE A 271 -7.63 -9.36 -14.90
CA ILE A 271 -8.15 -8.05 -15.29
C ILE A 271 -7.52 -6.94 -14.43
N ILE A 272 -7.08 -5.90 -15.12
CA ILE A 272 -6.67 -4.66 -14.50
C ILE A 272 -7.60 -3.55 -15.00
N CYS A 273 -8.28 -2.90 -14.06
CA CYS A 273 -9.16 -1.79 -14.40
C CYS A 273 -8.40 -0.73 -15.24
N PRO A 274 -8.89 -0.39 -16.44
CA PRO A 274 -8.18 0.55 -17.31
C PRO A 274 -8.12 1.97 -16.73
N LEU A 275 -9.05 2.34 -15.84
CA LEU A 275 -9.10 3.65 -15.21
C LEU A 275 -8.24 3.72 -13.94
N CYS A 276 -8.53 2.88 -12.94
CA CYS A 276 -7.91 2.98 -11.63
C CYS A 276 -6.81 1.96 -11.35
N LYS A 277 -6.54 1.04 -12.29
CA LYS A 277 -5.50 0.02 -12.22
C LYS A 277 -5.66 -1.01 -11.09
N HIS A 278 -6.85 -1.15 -10.53
CA HIS A 278 -7.19 -2.19 -9.55
C HIS A 278 -7.48 -3.53 -10.24
N GLY A 279 -7.24 -4.63 -9.52
CA GLY A 279 -7.40 -5.98 -10.04
C GLY A 279 -8.82 -6.54 -9.89
N ALA A 280 -9.00 -7.82 -10.25
CA ALA A 280 -10.29 -8.54 -10.27
C ALA A 280 -11.04 -8.48 -8.94
N VAL A 281 -10.34 -8.49 -7.80
CA VAL A 281 -10.93 -8.45 -6.44
C VAL A 281 -11.78 -7.20 -6.16
N ASP A 282 -11.54 -6.15 -6.93
CA ASP A 282 -12.26 -4.88 -6.81
C ASP A 282 -13.43 -4.75 -7.78
N PHE A 283 -13.79 -5.83 -8.48
CA PHE A 283 -14.97 -5.89 -9.34
C PHE A 283 -16.08 -6.69 -8.67
N GLU A 284 -17.30 -6.30 -8.96
CA GLU A 284 -18.51 -7.02 -8.56
C GLU A 284 -19.45 -7.19 -9.76
N PRO A 285 -20.25 -8.27 -9.82
CA PRO A 285 -21.20 -8.48 -10.89
C PRO A 285 -22.28 -7.41 -10.86
N ILE A 286 -22.73 -6.96 -12.03
CA ILE A 286 -23.90 -6.10 -12.16
C ILE A 286 -25.13 -6.99 -12.03
N GLU A 287 -25.86 -6.83 -10.94
CA GLU A 287 -27.15 -7.48 -10.74
C GLU A 287 -28.15 -6.83 -11.70
N GLY A 288 -28.65 -7.62 -12.65
CA GLY A 288 -29.63 -7.20 -13.67
C GLY A 288 -31.07 -7.14 -13.16
#